data_f5d0be6253e661320256a63c5c5129a1
#
_entry.id   f5d0be6253e661320256a63c5c5129a1
#
_cell.length_a   1.000
_cell.length_b   1.000
_cell.length_c   1.000
_cell.angle_alpha   90.00
_cell.angle_beta   90.00
_cell.angle_gamma   90.00
#
_symmetry.space_group_name_H-M   'P 1'
#
loop_
_entity.id
_entity.type
_entity.pdbx_description
1 polymer ?
#
loop_
_entity_poly.entity_id
_entity_poly.type
_entity_poly.pdbx_seq_one_letter_code
_entity_poly.pdbx_strand_id
1 'polypeptide(L)'
;ISKLNAAVMGTDKDPYYGAPVIVLALADPAIGPWVEDASCALENMMLAAHALGLSTVWVHREREIFDSEAGKALLREWGLPETLRGVGSIALGYGAAPAPQPKPRKEGYILKV
;
A
#
# COMPACT_ATOMS: atom_id res chain seq x y z
N ILE A 1 -0.36 2.27 -12.77
CA ILE A 1 0.07 1.20 -11.86
C ILE A 1 -0.85 -0.03 -11.95
N SER A 2 -2.19 0.10 -12.02
CA SER A 2 -3.13 -1.03 -12.13
C SER A 2 -2.84 -1.94 -13.32
N LYS A 3 -2.53 -1.37 -14.50
CA LYS A 3 -2.15 -2.15 -15.69
C LYS A 3 -0.83 -2.91 -15.48
N LEU A 4 0.12 -2.30 -14.78
CA LEU A 4 1.39 -2.95 -14.47
C LEU A 4 1.18 -4.10 -13.48
N ASN A 5 0.34 -3.90 -12.46
CA ASN A 5 -0.01 -4.98 -11.54
C ASN A 5 -0.66 -6.15 -12.29
N ALA A 6 -1.60 -5.90 -13.19
CA ALA A 6 -2.25 -6.95 -13.98
C ALA A 6 -1.22 -7.75 -14.79
N ALA A 7 -0.28 -7.07 -15.44
CA ALA A 7 0.77 -7.71 -16.24
C ALA A 7 1.75 -8.54 -15.38
N VAL A 8 2.15 -8.04 -14.21
CA VAL A 8 3.10 -8.72 -13.31
C VAL A 8 2.45 -9.89 -12.60
N MET A 9 1.21 -9.75 -12.16
CA MET A 9 0.49 -10.75 -11.37
C MET A 9 -0.33 -11.74 -12.21
N GLY A 10 -0.41 -11.54 -13.53
CA GLY A 10 -1.18 -12.42 -14.43
C GLY A 10 -2.68 -12.43 -14.13
N THR A 11 -3.26 -11.31 -13.71
CA THR A 11 -4.66 -11.20 -13.33
C THR A 11 -5.28 -9.90 -13.83
N ASP A 12 -6.52 -9.97 -14.30
CA ASP A 12 -7.30 -8.79 -14.71
C ASP A 12 -7.95 -8.05 -13.54
N LYS A 13 -7.84 -8.57 -12.32
CA LYS A 13 -8.42 -7.94 -11.14
C LYS A 13 -7.61 -6.69 -10.75
N ASP A 14 -8.30 -5.55 -10.64
CA ASP A 14 -7.71 -4.34 -10.08
C ASP A 14 -7.58 -4.46 -8.55
N PRO A 15 -6.36 -4.51 -8.00
CA PRO A 15 -6.13 -4.60 -6.56
C PRO A 15 -6.40 -3.29 -5.84
N TYR A 16 -6.59 -2.19 -6.57
CA TYR A 16 -6.80 -0.86 -6.03
C TYR A 16 -8.27 -0.45 -5.98
N TYR A 17 -9.19 -1.38 -6.30
CA TYR A 17 -10.64 -1.20 -6.16
C TYR A 17 -11.22 -0.02 -6.96
N GLY A 18 -10.58 0.38 -8.05
CA GLY A 18 -10.99 1.55 -8.82
C GLY A 18 -10.80 2.89 -8.10
N ALA A 19 -9.99 2.92 -7.04
CA ALA A 19 -9.74 4.14 -6.27
C ALA A 19 -9.11 5.24 -7.15
N PRO A 20 -9.53 6.51 -6.99
CA PRO A 20 -9.05 7.61 -7.81
C PRO A 20 -7.60 8.00 -7.50
N VAL A 21 -7.10 7.66 -6.32
CA VAL A 21 -5.73 7.96 -5.89
C VAL A 21 -5.08 6.72 -5.29
N ILE A 22 -3.83 6.50 -5.64
CA ILE A 22 -2.98 5.46 -5.06
C ILE A 22 -1.74 6.14 -4.50
N VAL A 23 -1.47 5.93 -3.22
CA VAL A 23 -0.25 6.41 -2.55
C VAL A 23 0.68 5.22 -2.39
N LEU A 24 1.84 5.27 -3.03
CA LEU A 24 2.83 4.20 -3.01
C LEU A 24 3.89 4.47 -1.93
N ALA A 25 4.25 3.44 -1.17
CA ALA A 25 5.39 3.48 -0.28
C ALA A 25 6.54 2.66 -0.88
N LEU A 26 7.57 3.37 -1.27
CA LEU A 26 8.84 2.82 -1.77
C LEU A 26 9.92 3.12 -0.74
N ALA A 27 10.82 2.17 -0.49
CA ALA A 27 11.87 2.34 0.49
C ALA A 27 13.20 1.76 0.01
N ASP A 28 14.29 2.27 0.55
CA ASP A 28 15.64 1.79 0.26
C ASP A 28 15.96 0.57 1.14
N PRO A 29 16.16 -0.61 0.56
CA PRO A 29 16.46 -1.82 1.31
C PRO A 29 17.86 -1.80 1.98
N ALA A 30 18.69 -0.83 1.68
CA ALA A 30 19.96 -0.63 2.39
C ALA A 30 19.76 -0.11 3.82
N ILE A 31 18.60 0.46 4.12
CA ILE A 31 18.22 0.91 5.47
C ILE A 31 17.59 -0.26 6.22
N GLY A 32 18.13 -0.65 7.39
CA GLY A 32 17.68 -1.84 8.12
C GLY A 32 16.16 -1.99 8.30
N PRO A 33 15.44 -1.02 8.91
CA PRO A 33 14.00 -1.12 9.16
C PRO A 33 13.11 -0.60 8.00
N TRP A 34 13.56 -0.70 6.75
CA TRP A 34 12.88 -0.09 5.60
C TRP A 34 11.41 -0.52 5.43
N VAL A 35 11.07 -1.77 5.75
CA VAL A 35 9.68 -2.27 5.67
C VAL A 35 8.83 -1.69 6.78
N GLU A 36 9.35 -1.71 8.00
CA GLU A 36 8.69 -1.22 9.20
C GLU A 36 8.43 0.29 9.10
N ASP A 37 9.45 1.04 8.71
CA ASP A 37 9.35 2.51 8.55
C ASP A 37 8.29 2.90 7.53
N ALA A 38 8.32 2.29 6.35
CA ALA A 38 7.34 2.54 5.30
C ALA A 38 5.93 2.06 5.70
N SER A 39 5.83 0.96 6.46
CA SER A 39 4.55 0.46 6.98
C SER A 39 3.95 1.42 8.00
N CYS A 40 4.76 1.96 8.93
CA CYS A 40 4.32 2.98 9.88
C CYS A 40 3.87 4.27 9.18
N ALA A 41 4.58 4.67 8.12
CA ALA A 41 4.18 5.84 7.33
C ALA A 41 2.82 5.64 6.64
N LEU A 42 2.59 4.46 6.04
CA LEU A 42 1.30 4.12 5.44
C LEU A 42 0.17 4.12 6.49
N GLU A 43 0.39 3.54 7.66
CA GLU A 43 -0.61 3.54 8.74
C GLU A 43 -0.96 4.96 9.18
N ASN A 44 0.04 5.83 9.39
CA ASN A 44 -0.20 7.23 9.73
C ASN A 44 -1.02 7.96 8.65
N MET A 45 -0.75 7.70 7.38
CA MET A 45 -1.52 8.27 6.27
C MET A 45 -2.96 7.76 6.25
N MET A 46 -3.20 6.48 6.55
CA MET A 46 -4.54 5.91 6.65
C MET A 46 -5.34 6.54 7.79
N LEU A 47 -4.73 6.74 8.95
CA LEU A 47 -5.35 7.44 10.09
C LEU A 47 -5.67 8.90 9.76
N ALA A 48 -4.76 9.61 9.12
CA ALA A 48 -4.97 10.98 8.66
C ALA A 48 -6.12 11.07 7.63
N ALA A 49 -6.15 10.17 6.67
CA ALA A 49 -7.23 10.10 5.69
C ALA A 49 -8.59 9.86 6.35
N HIS A 50 -8.66 8.95 7.33
CA HIS A 50 -9.88 8.71 8.10
C HIS A 50 -10.35 9.97 8.84
N ALA A 51 -9.44 10.71 9.48
CA ALA A 51 -9.74 11.95 10.16
C ALA A 51 -10.29 13.04 9.21
N LEU A 52 -9.94 12.98 7.92
CA LEU A 52 -10.44 13.85 6.86
C LEU A 52 -11.73 13.35 6.19
N GLY A 53 -12.32 12.27 6.68
CA GLY A 53 -13.53 11.66 6.10
C GLY A 53 -13.30 10.88 4.82
N LEU A 54 -12.06 10.50 4.53
CA LEU A 54 -11.69 9.67 3.40
C LEU A 54 -11.63 8.19 3.80
N SER A 55 -11.80 7.32 2.81
CA SER A 55 -11.68 5.88 2.96
C SER A 55 -10.37 5.40 2.34
N THR A 56 -9.77 4.40 2.99
CA THR A 56 -8.51 3.81 2.53
C THR A 56 -8.55 2.30 2.64
N VAL A 57 -7.76 1.65 1.80
CA VAL A 57 -7.44 0.24 1.95
C VAL A 57 -5.97 0.02 1.65
N TRP A 58 -5.29 -0.76 2.51
CA TRP A 58 -3.92 -1.20 2.25
C TRP A 58 -3.90 -2.25 1.15
N VAL A 59 -3.06 -2.04 0.15
CA VAL A 59 -2.78 -3.00 -0.92
C VAL A 59 -1.33 -3.47 -0.80
N HIS A 60 -1.13 -4.79 -0.79
CA HIS A 60 0.18 -5.41 -0.62
C HIS A 60 0.60 -6.09 -1.93
N ARG A 61 0.99 -5.30 -2.94
CA ARG A 61 1.40 -5.77 -4.27
C ARG A 61 2.68 -5.10 -4.78
N GLU A 62 3.11 -4.06 -4.13
CA GLU A 62 4.17 -3.18 -4.62
C GLU A 62 5.53 -3.87 -4.64
N ARG A 63 5.76 -4.86 -3.77
CA ARG A 63 7.01 -5.62 -3.77
C ARG A 63 7.18 -6.36 -5.10
N GLU A 64 6.21 -7.16 -5.47
CA GLU A 64 6.26 -7.94 -6.72
C GLU A 64 6.32 -7.03 -7.95
N ILE A 65 5.59 -5.91 -7.91
CA ILE A 65 5.55 -4.95 -9.01
C ILE A 65 6.94 -4.30 -9.18
N PHE A 66 7.50 -3.70 -8.14
CA PHE A 66 8.75 -2.93 -8.24
C PHE A 66 10.01 -3.78 -8.21
N ASP A 67 9.94 -5.06 -7.85
CA ASP A 67 11.02 -6.03 -8.07
C ASP A 67 11.06 -6.55 -9.51
N SER A 68 10.00 -6.34 -10.33
CA SER A 68 9.95 -6.70 -11.74
C SER A 68 10.71 -5.72 -12.63
N GLU A 69 11.13 -6.19 -13.82
CA GLU A 69 11.77 -5.29 -14.81
C GLU A 69 10.85 -4.14 -15.25
N ALA A 70 9.56 -4.39 -15.36
CA ALA A 70 8.58 -3.36 -15.71
C ALA A 70 8.41 -2.32 -14.59
N GLY A 71 8.45 -2.74 -13.33
CA GLY A 71 8.44 -1.82 -12.19
C GLY A 71 9.71 -1.00 -12.09
N LYS A 72 10.88 -1.59 -12.35
CA LYS A 72 12.15 -0.84 -12.42
C LYS A 72 12.16 0.16 -13.57
N ALA A 73 11.59 -0.19 -14.72
CA ALA A 73 11.43 0.75 -15.83
C ALA A 73 10.57 1.95 -15.41
N LEU A 74 9.53 1.73 -14.63
CA LEU A 74 8.68 2.80 -14.10
C LEU A 74 9.43 3.69 -13.09
N LEU A 75 10.27 3.10 -12.21
CA LEU A 75 11.14 3.89 -11.33
C LEU A 75 12.07 4.80 -12.12
N ARG A 76 12.69 4.30 -13.20
CA ARG A 76 13.53 5.11 -14.10
C ARG A 76 12.74 6.24 -14.74
N GLU A 77 11.53 5.97 -15.23
CA GLU A 77 10.65 6.99 -15.82
C GLU A 77 10.32 8.10 -14.82
N TRP A 78 10.16 7.77 -13.55
CA TRP A 78 9.91 8.73 -12.48
C TRP A 78 11.18 9.41 -11.96
N GLY A 79 12.36 9.07 -12.47
CA GLY A 79 13.64 9.60 -11.99
C GLY A 79 14.03 9.09 -10.61
N LEU A 80 13.54 7.94 -10.21
CA LEU A 80 13.81 7.31 -8.91
C LEU A 80 14.88 6.22 -9.04
N PRO A 81 15.65 5.95 -7.96
CA PRO A 81 16.61 4.86 -7.95
C PRO A 81 15.94 3.49 -8.16
N GLU A 82 16.49 2.66 -9.03
CA GLU A 82 16.00 1.29 -9.27
C GLU A 82 16.23 0.34 -8.10
N THR A 83 17.03 0.76 -7.11
CA THR A 83 17.25 0.03 -5.87
C THR A 83 16.07 0.12 -4.92
N LEU A 84 15.16 1.08 -5.09
CA LEU A 84 13.96 1.19 -4.28
C LEU A 84 13.06 -0.03 -4.46
N ARG A 85 12.48 -0.47 -3.36
CA ARG A 85 11.53 -1.59 -3.33
C ARG A 85 10.17 -1.13 -2.83
N GLY A 86 9.13 -1.75 -3.36
CA GLY A 86 7.77 -1.53 -2.89
C GLY A 86 7.53 -2.17 -1.52
N VAL A 87 6.86 -1.46 -0.63
CA VAL A 87 6.42 -1.97 0.67
C VAL A 87 4.92 -2.23 0.66
N GLY A 88 4.17 -1.26 0.20
CA GLY A 88 2.72 -1.34 0.07
C GLY A 88 2.17 -0.05 -0.52
N SER A 89 0.87 -0.01 -0.68
CA SER A 89 0.17 1.21 -1.09
C SER A 89 -1.15 1.39 -0.37
N ILE A 90 -1.69 2.57 -0.49
CA ILE A 90 -3.02 2.93 -0.03
C ILE A 90 -3.85 3.28 -1.26
N ALA A 91 -4.92 2.53 -1.50
CA ALA A 91 -5.98 2.97 -2.38
C ALA A 91 -6.87 3.95 -1.58
N LEU A 92 -7.01 5.18 -2.08
CA LEU A 92 -7.60 6.31 -1.36
C LEU A 92 -8.76 6.91 -2.16
N GLY A 93 -9.87 7.19 -1.48
CA GLY A 93 -11.05 7.80 -2.08
C GLY A 93 -12.14 8.08 -1.07
N TYR A 94 -13.33 8.44 -1.56
CA TYR A 94 -14.52 8.57 -0.72
C TYR A 94 -15.19 7.20 -0.58
N GLY A 95 -15.65 6.87 0.63
CA GLY A 95 -16.36 5.62 0.89
C GLY A 95 -17.69 5.57 0.14
N ALA A 96 -17.91 4.51 -0.65
CA ALA A 96 -19.16 4.29 -1.36
C ALA A 96 -20.26 3.63 -0.48
N ALA A 97 -19.88 3.12 0.69
CA ALA A 97 -20.76 2.46 1.63
C ALA A 97 -20.41 2.83 3.07
N PRO A 98 -21.35 2.68 4.03
CA PRO A 98 -21.03 2.84 5.43
C PRO A 98 -19.90 1.90 5.88
N ALA A 99 -19.09 2.36 6.83
CA ALA A 99 -18.06 1.52 7.43
C ALA A 99 -18.68 0.24 8.02
N PRO A 100 -18.08 -0.93 7.80
CA PRO A 100 -18.58 -2.18 8.38
C PRO A 100 -18.44 -2.13 9.91
N GLN A 101 -19.33 -2.85 10.60
CA GLN A 101 -19.20 -2.99 12.05
C GLN A 101 -17.88 -3.69 12.41
N PRO A 102 -17.15 -3.17 13.41
CA PRO A 102 -15.92 -3.79 13.86
C PRO A 102 -16.14 -5.23 14.33
N LYS A 103 -15.28 -6.13 13.91
CA LYS A 103 -15.29 -7.50 14.45
C LYS A 103 -14.85 -7.49 15.90
N PRO A 104 -15.41 -8.34 16.76
CA PRO A 104 -14.95 -8.52 18.13
C PRO A 104 -13.46 -8.80 18.18
N ARG A 105 -12.76 -8.18 19.12
CA ARG A 105 -11.34 -8.47 19.35
C ARG A 105 -11.19 -9.82 20.04
N LYS A 106 -10.11 -10.52 19.76
CA LYS A 106 -9.77 -11.77 20.43
C LYS A 106 -9.49 -11.50 21.92
N GLU A 107 -10.07 -12.31 22.80
CA GLU A 107 -9.77 -12.24 24.23
C GLU A 107 -8.29 -12.58 24.51
N GLY A 108 -7.72 -11.92 25.52
CA GLY A 108 -6.32 -12.11 25.88
C GLY A 108 -5.30 -11.62 24.85
N TYR A 109 -5.72 -10.78 23.88
CA TYR A 109 -4.81 -10.25 22.85
C TYR A 109 -3.78 -9.26 23.42
N ILE A 110 -4.16 -8.56 24.49
CA ILE A 110 -3.27 -7.64 25.21
C ILE A 110 -3.07 -8.21 26.61
N LEU A 111 -1.81 -8.48 26.95
CA LEU A 111 -1.42 -8.89 28.27
C LEU A 111 -0.79 -7.69 28.99
N LYS A 112 -1.26 -7.44 30.22
CA LYS A 112 -0.61 -6.49 31.15
C LYS A 112 0.23 -7.32 32.11
N VAL A 113 1.51 -7.08 32.12
CA VAL A 113 2.50 -7.69 33.04
C VAL A 113 2.99 -6.67 34.01
#